data_731bda5ff9d3fb9618ccc1ec6cb92dce
#
_entry.id   731bda5ff9d3fb9618ccc1ec6cb92dce
#
_cell.length_a   1.000
_cell.length_b   1.000
_cell.length_c   1.000
_cell.angle_alpha   90.00
_cell.angle_beta   90.00
_cell.angle_gamma   90.00
#
_symmetry.space_group_name_H-M   'P 1'
#
loop_
_entity.id
_entity.type
_entity.pdbx_description
1 polymer ?
#
loop_
_entity_poly.entity_id
_entity_poly.type
_entity_poly.pdbx_seq_one_letter_code
_entity_poly.pdbx_strand_id
1 'polypeptide(L)'
;MCKSGNASMAYFYFDFRDANKQGLRDLVSSLLNQLSTCSGPRCDILSELYLAHDKGKNQPSDGVLSNCLKKMLTLPDQSPTYLIIDALDESPNTSGIPSPRETVLQLLKELVDLSLPNLHICVTSRPEIDIQNVLEPLTSRRVSLHDQSGQKKDIADYVRAVVYSDSEYIIRRWKMEDKELVIETLSERADGM
;
A
#
# COMPACT_ATOMS: atom_id res chain seq x y z
N MET A 1 11.36 -15.96 -0.61
CA MET A 1 10.71 -16.37 0.65
C MET A 1 9.34 -17.02 0.43
N CYS A 2 8.46 -16.45 -0.38
CA CYS A 2 7.13 -17.04 -0.62
C CYS A 2 7.12 -18.41 -1.36
N LYS A 3 8.18 -18.75 -2.08
CA LYS A 3 8.28 -20.03 -2.79
C LYS A 3 8.65 -21.22 -1.90
N SER A 4 9.07 -20.98 -0.66
CA SER A 4 9.48 -22.03 0.31
C SER A 4 8.39 -22.40 1.33
N GLY A 5 7.19 -21.85 1.23
CA GLY A 5 6.09 -22.11 2.17
C GLY A 5 6.24 -21.50 3.57
N ASN A 6 7.30 -20.74 3.82
CA ASN A 6 7.59 -20.20 5.16
C ASN A 6 6.81 -18.92 5.51
N ALA A 7 6.19 -18.26 4.53
CA ALA A 7 5.38 -17.06 4.73
C ALA A 7 4.43 -16.84 3.54
N SER A 8 3.29 -16.21 3.79
CA SER A 8 2.38 -15.71 2.76
C SER A 8 2.54 -14.19 2.64
N MET A 9 2.44 -13.67 1.42
CA MET A 9 2.49 -12.22 1.19
C MET A 9 1.42 -11.84 0.18
N ALA A 10 0.70 -10.76 0.47
CA ALA A 10 -0.20 -10.11 -0.47
C ALA A 10 0.02 -8.61 -0.40
N TYR A 11 -0.14 -7.94 -1.53
CA TYR A 11 0.10 -6.51 -1.63
C TYR A 11 -0.94 -5.82 -2.50
N PHE A 12 -1.11 -4.53 -2.23
CA PHE A 12 -1.92 -3.64 -3.03
C PHE A 12 -1.30 -2.25 -3.02
N TYR A 13 -1.35 -1.57 -4.15
CA TYR A 13 -0.95 -0.16 -4.26
C TYR A 13 -2.11 0.64 -4.83
N PHE A 14 -2.44 1.73 -4.15
CA PHE A 14 -3.42 2.68 -4.63
C PHE A 14 -2.84 3.52 -5.77
N ASP A 15 -3.68 3.96 -6.70
CA ASP A 15 -3.31 4.89 -7.77
C ASP A 15 -4.53 5.76 -8.10
N PHE A 16 -4.44 7.05 -7.83
CA PHE A 16 -5.53 8.01 -8.08
C PHE A 16 -5.92 8.14 -9.56
N ARG A 17 -5.07 7.66 -10.48
CA ARG A 17 -5.32 7.67 -11.93
C ARG A 17 -6.04 6.43 -12.43
N ASP A 18 -6.09 5.37 -11.64
CA ASP A 18 -6.73 4.10 -11.99
C ASP A 18 -7.94 3.85 -11.09
N ALA A 19 -9.14 3.98 -11.65
CA ALA A 19 -10.40 3.79 -10.92
C ALA A 19 -10.54 2.40 -10.28
N ASN A 20 -9.81 1.39 -10.77
CA ASN A 20 -9.80 0.04 -10.20
C ASN A 20 -8.76 -0.12 -9.07
N LYS A 21 -8.14 0.97 -8.62
CA LYS A 21 -7.14 0.98 -7.56
C LYS A 21 -7.39 2.06 -6.51
N GLN A 22 -8.64 2.38 -6.26
CA GLN A 22 -9.01 3.51 -5.40
C GLN A 22 -9.85 3.10 -4.19
N GLY A 23 -10.47 1.93 -4.21
CA GLY A 23 -11.50 1.56 -3.24
C GLY A 23 -11.22 0.29 -2.45
N LEU A 24 -12.09 0.08 -1.45
CA LEU A 24 -12.07 -1.10 -0.59
C LEU A 24 -12.24 -2.39 -1.39
N ARG A 25 -13.14 -2.40 -2.37
CA ARG A 25 -13.40 -3.58 -3.21
C ARG A 25 -12.16 -4.04 -3.96
N ASP A 26 -11.43 -3.10 -4.54
CA ASP A 26 -10.25 -3.37 -5.34
C ASP A 26 -9.13 -3.94 -4.47
N LEU A 27 -8.90 -3.31 -3.31
CA LEU A 27 -7.97 -3.77 -2.30
C LEU A 27 -8.31 -5.20 -1.87
N VAL A 28 -9.53 -5.45 -1.38
CA VAL A 28 -9.90 -6.75 -0.82
C VAL A 28 -9.89 -7.85 -1.87
N SER A 29 -10.41 -7.57 -3.09
CA SER A 29 -10.40 -8.53 -4.18
C SER A 29 -8.97 -8.93 -4.59
N SER A 30 -8.06 -7.97 -4.64
CA SER A 30 -6.64 -8.23 -4.92
C SER A 30 -5.99 -9.10 -3.85
N LEU A 31 -6.19 -8.78 -2.56
CA LEU A 31 -5.65 -9.56 -1.45
C LEU A 31 -6.21 -10.97 -1.41
N LEU A 32 -7.52 -11.15 -1.59
CA LEU A 32 -8.18 -12.46 -1.65
C LEU A 32 -7.58 -13.33 -2.76
N ASN A 33 -7.42 -12.77 -3.96
CA ASN A 33 -6.85 -13.49 -5.08
C ASN A 33 -5.41 -13.93 -4.79
N GLN A 34 -4.56 -13.03 -4.28
CA GLN A 34 -3.17 -13.34 -3.98
C GLN A 34 -3.02 -14.38 -2.86
N LEU A 35 -3.86 -14.30 -1.82
CA LEU A 35 -3.81 -15.23 -0.69
C LEU A 35 -4.37 -16.62 -1.06
N SER A 36 -5.24 -16.73 -2.05
CA SER A 36 -5.84 -17.98 -2.52
C SER A 36 -5.00 -18.75 -3.54
N THR A 37 -3.91 -18.15 -4.08
CA THR A 37 -3.08 -18.79 -5.13
C THR A 37 -2.33 -20.03 -4.68
N CYS A 38 -2.26 -20.29 -3.37
CA CYS A 38 -1.74 -21.55 -2.83
C CYS A 38 -2.92 -22.53 -2.64
N SER A 39 -2.80 -23.77 -3.12
CA SER A 39 -3.75 -24.83 -2.81
C SER A 39 -3.87 -25.00 -1.29
N GLY A 40 -5.09 -25.12 -0.77
CA GLY A 40 -5.34 -25.31 0.65
C GLY A 40 -6.58 -24.57 1.16
N PRO A 41 -6.80 -24.53 2.47
CA PRO A 41 -8.04 -24.03 3.07
C PRO A 41 -8.44 -22.60 2.65
N ARG A 42 -7.48 -21.76 2.28
CA ARG A 42 -7.77 -20.40 1.75
C ARG A 42 -8.45 -20.45 0.39
N CYS A 43 -8.02 -21.38 -0.48
CA CYS A 43 -8.65 -21.59 -1.78
C CYS A 43 -10.08 -22.13 -1.62
N ASP A 44 -10.31 -22.99 -0.63
CA ASP A 44 -11.64 -23.54 -0.35
C ASP A 44 -12.62 -22.44 0.08
N ILE A 45 -12.20 -21.52 0.96
CA ILE A 45 -13.01 -20.37 1.38
C ILE A 45 -13.42 -19.49 0.18
N LEU A 46 -12.49 -19.23 -0.75
CA LEU A 46 -12.81 -18.45 -1.95
C LEU A 46 -13.72 -19.20 -2.91
N SER A 47 -13.53 -20.51 -3.02
CA SER A 47 -14.38 -21.39 -3.83
C SER A 47 -15.81 -21.45 -3.28
N GLU A 48 -15.97 -21.54 -1.97
CA GLU A 48 -17.28 -21.47 -1.31
C GLU A 48 -17.97 -20.13 -1.60
N LEU A 49 -17.24 -19.02 -1.48
CA LEU A 49 -17.76 -17.69 -1.81
C LEU A 49 -18.23 -17.62 -3.27
N TYR A 50 -17.43 -18.14 -4.19
CA TYR A 50 -17.76 -18.17 -5.61
C TYR A 50 -19.04 -18.97 -5.90
N LEU A 51 -19.20 -20.14 -5.27
CA LEU A 51 -20.37 -20.98 -5.41
C LEU A 51 -21.61 -20.32 -4.79
N ALA A 52 -21.47 -19.69 -3.61
CA ALA A 52 -22.57 -18.98 -2.93
C ALA A 52 -23.11 -17.78 -3.74
N HIS A 53 -22.31 -17.28 -4.70
CA HIS A 53 -22.69 -16.17 -5.58
C HIS A 53 -22.92 -16.62 -7.03
N ASP A 54 -23.55 -17.79 -7.20
CA ASP A 54 -23.96 -18.34 -8.49
C ASP A 54 -22.78 -18.42 -9.50
N LYS A 55 -21.63 -18.87 -9.04
CA LYS A 55 -20.42 -18.98 -9.84
C LYS A 55 -20.02 -17.63 -10.49
N GLY A 56 -20.13 -16.58 -9.72
CA GLY A 56 -19.73 -15.23 -10.13
C GLY A 56 -20.80 -14.45 -10.90
N LYS A 57 -22.01 -14.98 -11.07
CA LYS A 57 -23.14 -14.22 -11.67
C LYS A 57 -23.61 -13.07 -10.78
N ASN A 58 -23.59 -13.30 -9.47
CA ASN A 58 -23.93 -12.30 -8.46
C ASN A 58 -22.65 -11.79 -7.80
N GLN A 59 -22.46 -10.47 -7.80
CA GLN A 59 -21.30 -9.89 -7.13
C GLN A 59 -21.52 -9.83 -5.61
N PRO A 60 -20.58 -10.33 -4.80
CA PRO A 60 -20.62 -10.18 -3.36
C PRO A 60 -20.53 -8.70 -2.95
N SER A 61 -21.15 -8.31 -1.85
CA SER A 61 -20.97 -6.98 -1.28
C SER A 61 -19.57 -6.83 -0.68
N ASP A 62 -19.14 -5.57 -0.47
CA ASP A 62 -17.82 -5.27 0.13
C ASP A 62 -17.66 -5.87 1.54
N GLY A 63 -18.76 -5.88 2.31
CA GLY A 63 -18.79 -6.53 3.62
C GLY A 63 -18.60 -8.04 3.54
N VAL A 64 -19.16 -8.70 2.52
CA VAL A 64 -18.97 -10.13 2.28
C VAL A 64 -17.51 -10.44 1.89
N LEU A 65 -16.92 -9.62 1.02
CA LEU A 65 -15.52 -9.74 0.64
C LEU A 65 -14.59 -9.52 1.83
N SER A 66 -14.82 -8.49 2.64
CA SER A 66 -14.05 -8.21 3.86
C SER A 66 -14.15 -9.35 4.88
N ASN A 67 -15.33 -9.93 5.05
CA ASN A 67 -15.51 -11.10 5.92
C ASN A 67 -14.80 -12.35 5.38
N CYS A 68 -14.78 -12.54 4.06
CA CYS A 68 -14.02 -13.60 3.42
C CYS A 68 -12.51 -13.46 3.69
N LEU A 69 -11.97 -12.25 3.56
CA LEU A 69 -10.57 -11.94 3.88
C LEU A 69 -10.27 -12.27 5.35
N LYS A 70 -11.11 -11.80 6.29
CA LYS A 70 -10.95 -12.11 7.72
C LYS A 70 -10.95 -13.60 7.99
N LYS A 71 -11.87 -14.35 7.39
CA LYS A 71 -11.90 -15.82 7.50
C LYS A 71 -10.60 -16.48 7.01
N MET A 72 -10.05 -16.02 5.87
CA MET A 72 -8.79 -16.53 5.37
C MET A 72 -7.61 -16.25 6.31
N LEU A 73 -7.61 -15.08 6.96
CA LEU A 73 -6.55 -14.68 7.87
C LEU A 73 -6.64 -15.35 9.25
N THR A 74 -7.84 -15.76 9.67
CA THR A 74 -8.08 -16.41 10.97
C THR A 74 -7.97 -17.94 10.95
N LEU A 75 -7.65 -18.54 9.81
CA LEU A 75 -7.43 -19.99 9.76
C LEU A 75 -6.31 -20.41 10.73
N PRO A 76 -6.46 -21.55 11.44
CA PRO A 76 -5.45 -22.04 12.36
C PRO A 76 -4.15 -22.45 11.63
N ASP A 77 -3.07 -22.54 12.39
CA ASP A 77 -1.76 -23.08 11.96
C ASP A 77 -1.17 -22.48 10.67
N GLN A 78 -1.41 -21.18 10.47
CA GLN A 78 -0.87 -20.49 9.30
C GLN A 78 0.55 -20.00 9.49
N SER A 79 1.31 -20.07 8.40
CA SER A 79 2.57 -19.33 8.26
C SER A 79 2.34 -17.83 8.39
N PRO A 80 3.33 -17.05 8.83
CA PRO A 80 3.24 -15.59 8.88
C PRO A 80 2.70 -15.02 7.58
N THR A 81 1.74 -14.10 7.69
CA THR A 81 1.11 -13.42 6.56
C THR A 81 1.46 -11.94 6.59
N TYR A 82 1.99 -11.45 5.49
CA TYR A 82 2.37 -10.05 5.31
C TYR A 82 1.41 -9.40 4.31
N LEU A 83 0.72 -8.34 4.76
CA LEU A 83 -0.08 -7.48 3.89
C LEU A 83 0.67 -6.17 3.68
N ILE A 84 0.93 -5.81 2.43
CA ILE A 84 1.62 -4.57 2.07
C ILE A 84 0.62 -3.69 1.32
N ILE A 85 0.34 -2.52 1.87
CA ILE A 85 -0.61 -1.55 1.31
C ILE A 85 0.15 -0.26 1.06
N ASP A 86 0.36 0.05 -0.21
CA ASP A 86 1.17 1.16 -0.64
C ASP A 86 0.33 2.34 -1.10
N ALA A 87 0.83 3.56 -0.86
CA ALA A 87 0.22 4.82 -1.29
C ALA A 87 -1.24 5.00 -0.85
N LEU A 88 -1.55 4.73 0.42
CA LEU A 88 -2.93 4.83 0.96
C LEU A 88 -3.53 6.24 0.78
N ASP A 89 -2.73 7.29 0.76
CA ASP A 89 -3.16 8.67 0.49
C ASP A 89 -3.74 8.86 -0.92
N GLU A 90 -3.45 7.97 -1.87
CA GLU A 90 -4.04 8.00 -3.20
C GLU A 90 -5.47 7.44 -3.27
N SER A 91 -5.97 6.80 -2.19
CA SER A 91 -7.38 6.47 -2.07
C SER A 91 -8.21 7.75 -1.87
N PRO A 92 -9.32 7.94 -2.63
CA PRO A 92 -10.10 9.19 -2.56
C PRO A 92 -10.76 9.41 -1.19
N ASN A 93 -10.63 10.65 -0.67
CA ASN A 93 -11.27 11.07 0.59
C ASN A 93 -12.46 12.02 0.39
N THR A 94 -12.86 12.30 -0.85
CA THR A 94 -13.82 13.36 -1.18
C THR A 94 -15.17 12.87 -1.72
N SER A 95 -15.33 11.59 -2.00
CA SER A 95 -16.52 11.03 -2.64
C SER A 95 -17.23 10.03 -1.73
N GLY A 96 -18.48 10.34 -1.35
CA GLY A 96 -19.33 9.44 -0.58
C GLY A 96 -19.26 9.64 0.95
N ILE A 97 -20.20 9.02 1.65
CA ILE A 97 -20.22 8.94 3.12
C ILE A 97 -20.57 7.49 3.48
N PRO A 98 -19.61 6.68 3.99
CA PRO A 98 -18.18 6.99 4.14
C PRO A 98 -17.43 7.10 2.79
N SER A 99 -16.31 7.82 2.79
CA SER A 99 -15.43 7.91 1.62
C SER A 99 -14.71 6.56 1.34
N PRO A 100 -14.18 6.33 0.13
CA PRO A 100 -13.38 5.14 -0.16
C PRO A 100 -12.23 4.95 0.81
N ARG A 101 -11.50 6.03 1.15
CA ARG A 101 -10.40 6.00 2.12
C ARG A 101 -10.88 5.62 3.52
N GLU A 102 -11.98 6.20 4.00
CA GLU A 102 -12.55 5.86 5.32
C GLU A 102 -12.93 4.38 5.41
N THR A 103 -13.50 3.80 4.34
CA THR A 103 -13.84 2.36 4.32
C THR A 103 -12.59 1.48 4.37
N VAL A 104 -11.50 1.89 3.73
CA VAL A 104 -10.21 1.18 3.79
C VAL A 104 -9.60 1.30 5.18
N LEU A 105 -9.58 2.49 5.77
CA LEU A 105 -9.08 2.71 7.13
C LEU A 105 -9.87 1.90 8.17
N GLN A 106 -11.19 1.81 8.01
CA GLN A 106 -12.03 0.98 8.85
C GLN A 106 -11.66 -0.52 8.73
N LEU A 107 -11.44 -1.03 7.52
CA LEU A 107 -10.96 -2.40 7.33
C LEU A 107 -9.62 -2.63 8.03
N LEU A 108 -8.67 -1.72 7.89
CA LEU A 108 -7.36 -1.85 8.54
C LEU A 108 -7.49 -1.94 10.06
N LYS A 109 -8.33 -1.10 10.65
CA LYS A 109 -8.65 -1.15 12.08
C LYS A 109 -9.22 -2.52 12.46
N GLU A 110 -10.20 -3.00 11.73
CA GLU A 110 -10.82 -4.30 11.98
C GLU A 110 -9.84 -5.48 11.86
N LEU A 111 -8.86 -5.39 10.93
CA LEU A 111 -7.81 -6.40 10.80
C LEU A 111 -6.83 -6.38 11.97
N VAL A 112 -6.47 -5.21 12.47
CA VAL A 112 -5.62 -5.07 13.66
C VAL A 112 -6.35 -5.55 14.91
N ASP A 113 -7.64 -5.25 15.05
CA ASP A 113 -8.49 -5.68 16.18
C ASP A 113 -8.63 -7.22 16.27
N LEU A 114 -8.39 -7.95 15.17
CA LEU A 114 -8.34 -9.42 15.21
C LEU A 114 -7.16 -9.95 16.05
N SER A 115 -6.17 -9.13 16.35
CA SER A 115 -5.02 -9.44 17.20
C SER A 115 -4.30 -10.75 16.82
N LEU A 116 -4.16 -11.02 15.52
CA LEU A 116 -3.55 -12.24 15.00
C LEU A 116 -2.01 -12.16 15.10
N PRO A 117 -1.35 -13.07 15.84
CA PRO A 117 0.09 -12.98 16.08
C PRO A 117 0.93 -13.16 14.81
N ASN A 118 0.37 -13.85 13.80
CA ASN A 118 1.05 -14.13 12.54
C ASN A 118 0.68 -13.17 11.41
N LEU A 119 -0.10 -12.12 11.70
CA LEU A 119 -0.47 -11.10 10.71
C LEU A 119 0.40 -9.86 10.88
N HIS A 120 1.07 -9.48 9.82
CA HIS A 120 1.89 -8.27 9.73
C HIS A 120 1.34 -7.37 8.64
N ILE A 121 0.98 -6.14 8.99
CA ILE A 121 0.46 -5.16 8.04
C ILE A 121 1.47 -4.02 7.93
N CYS A 122 1.91 -3.73 6.71
CA CYS A 122 2.75 -2.59 6.37
C CYS A 122 1.93 -1.64 5.51
N VAL A 123 1.81 -0.39 5.94
CA VAL A 123 1.11 0.66 5.19
C VAL A 123 2.08 1.78 4.90
N THR A 124 2.11 2.25 3.65
CA THR A 124 2.80 3.49 3.28
C THR A 124 1.78 4.56 2.91
N SER A 125 2.08 5.79 3.23
CA SER A 125 1.24 6.95 2.94
C SER A 125 2.00 8.24 3.12
N ARG A 126 1.58 9.30 2.44
CA ARG A 126 1.91 10.67 2.83
C ARG A 126 1.29 10.99 4.19
N PRO A 127 1.83 12.00 4.91
CA PRO A 127 1.37 12.36 6.26
C PRO A 127 0.04 13.13 6.24
N GLU A 128 -1.03 12.49 5.77
CA GLU A 128 -2.40 13.01 5.79
C GLU A 128 -3.01 12.88 7.20
N ILE A 129 -3.69 13.94 7.67
CA ILE A 129 -4.20 14.03 9.05
C ILE A 129 -5.22 12.93 9.36
N ASP A 130 -6.11 12.63 8.44
CA ASP A 130 -7.14 11.59 8.57
C ASP A 130 -6.54 10.19 8.69
N ILE A 131 -5.50 9.90 7.89
CA ILE A 131 -4.76 8.64 7.94
C ILE A 131 -3.99 8.52 9.26
N GLN A 132 -3.29 9.58 9.66
CA GLN A 132 -2.53 9.60 10.91
C GLN A 132 -3.42 9.36 12.12
N ASN A 133 -4.54 10.06 12.22
CA ASN A 133 -5.47 9.93 13.36
C ASN A 133 -6.00 8.49 13.54
N VAL A 134 -6.17 7.75 12.44
CA VAL A 134 -6.67 6.36 12.52
C VAL A 134 -5.54 5.36 12.72
N LEU A 135 -4.42 5.51 11.99
CA LEU A 135 -3.35 4.50 12.01
C LEU A 135 -2.38 4.66 13.18
N GLU A 136 -2.13 5.86 13.65
CA GLU A 136 -1.15 6.11 14.72
C GLU A 136 -1.42 5.31 16.00
N PRO A 137 -2.67 5.24 16.52
CA PRO A 137 -2.99 4.41 17.68
C PRO A 137 -2.88 2.90 17.42
N LEU A 138 -2.91 2.46 16.17
CA LEU A 138 -2.85 1.05 15.78
C LEU A 138 -1.43 0.57 15.47
N THR A 139 -0.49 1.50 15.30
CA THR A 139 0.84 1.21 14.76
C THR A 139 1.81 0.81 15.85
N SER A 140 2.41 -0.38 15.75
CA SER A 140 3.47 -0.82 16.64
C SER A 140 4.84 -0.18 16.32
N ARG A 141 5.05 0.23 15.07
CA ARG A 141 6.28 0.88 14.60
C ARG A 141 5.98 1.83 13.45
N ARG A 142 6.45 3.08 13.58
CA ARG A 142 6.39 4.10 12.54
C ARG A 142 7.81 4.43 12.05
N VAL A 143 7.95 4.61 10.75
CA VAL A 143 9.17 5.10 10.11
C VAL A 143 8.81 6.31 9.28
N SER A 144 9.40 7.46 9.61
CA SER A 144 9.27 8.67 8.78
C SER A 144 10.48 8.72 7.84
N LEU A 145 10.21 8.82 6.54
CA LEU A 145 11.28 9.00 5.56
C LEU A 145 11.83 10.43 5.59
N HIS A 146 11.04 11.41 6.04
CA HIS A 146 11.47 12.81 6.17
C HIS A 146 12.57 13.01 7.22
N ASP A 147 12.59 12.20 8.27
CA ASP A 147 13.51 12.37 9.39
C ASP A 147 14.86 11.66 9.17
N GLN A 148 15.06 11.03 8.02
CA GLN A 148 16.29 10.31 7.70
C GLN A 148 17.32 11.25 7.08
N SER A 149 18.33 11.62 7.85
CA SER A 149 19.45 12.49 7.42
C SER A 149 20.20 11.98 6.17
N GLY A 150 20.10 10.71 5.85
CA GLY A 150 20.63 10.10 4.62
C GLY A 150 19.88 10.50 3.35
N GLN A 151 18.58 10.71 3.44
CA GLN A 151 17.73 10.94 2.26
C GLN A 151 18.07 12.25 1.53
N LYS A 152 18.31 13.34 2.27
CA LYS A 152 18.72 14.62 1.65
C LYS A 152 20.00 14.48 0.86
N LYS A 153 20.95 13.69 1.37
CA LYS A 153 22.20 13.40 0.67
C LYS A 153 21.96 12.56 -0.58
N ASP A 154 21.15 11.52 -0.48
CA ASP A 154 20.83 10.64 -1.60
C ASP A 154 20.12 11.40 -2.72
N ILE A 155 19.18 12.31 -2.36
CA ILE A 155 18.50 13.18 -3.32
C ILE A 155 19.50 14.15 -3.97
N ALA A 156 20.37 14.78 -3.19
CA ALA A 156 21.38 15.68 -3.72
C ALA A 156 22.34 14.97 -4.67
N ASP A 157 22.78 13.77 -4.32
CA ASP A 157 23.67 12.95 -5.14
C ASP A 157 22.97 12.50 -6.43
N TYR A 158 21.69 12.11 -6.37
CA TYR A 158 20.89 11.78 -7.54
C TYR A 158 20.70 12.99 -8.47
N VAL A 159 20.25 14.13 -7.93
CA VAL A 159 20.02 15.36 -8.72
C VAL A 159 21.33 15.78 -9.37
N ARG A 160 22.45 15.75 -8.65
CA ARG A 160 23.78 16.05 -9.18
C ARG A 160 24.15 15.10 -10.32
N ALA A 161 23.95 13.81 -10.14
CA ALA A 161 24.22 12.83 -11.18
C ALA A 161 23.41 13.08 -12.45
N VAL A 162 22.12 13.44 -12.34
CA VAL A 162 21.26 13.77 -13.47
C VAL A 162 21.69 15.06 -14.15
N VAL A 163 21.94 16.14 -13.38
CA VAL A 163 22.30 17.47 -13.90
C VAL A 163 23.67 17.47 -14.61
N TYR A 164 24.59 16.62 -14.16
CA TYR A 164 25.89 16.47 -14.79
C TYR A 164 25.98 15.29 -15.76
N SER A 165 24.88 14.51 -15.92
CA SER A 165 24.85 13.45 -16.91
C SER A 165 24.88 14.01 -18.34
N ASP A 166 25.56 13.28 -19.22
CA ASP A 166 25.60 13.63 -20.65
C ASP A 166 24.33 13.26 -21.41
N SER A 167 23.32 12.71 -20.75
CA SER A 167 22.13 12.14 -21.38
C SER A 167 21.14 13.22 -21.88
N GLU A 168 21.08 14.39 -21.24
CA GLU A 168 20.09 15.42 -21.55
C GLU A 168 20.74 16.62 -22.27
N TYR A 169 20.47 16.73 -23.57
CA TYR A 169 21.02 17.81 -24.42
C TYR A 169 20.71 19.22 -23.92
N ILE A 170 19.56 19.46 -23.30
CA ILE A 170 19.14 20.76 -22.78
C ILE A 170 19.97 21.13 -21.54
N ILE A 171 20.21 20.21 -20.65
CA ILE A 171 20.95 20.42 -19.39
C ILE A 171 22.44 20.66 -19.65
N ARG A 172 22.98 20.07 -20.71
CA ARG A 172 24.38 20.32 -21.15
C ARG A 172 24.67 21.78 -21.43
N ARG A 173 23.67 22.55 -21.88
CA ARG A 173 23.81 23.96 -22.26
C ARG A 173 23.68 24.93 -21.09
N TRP A 174 23.31 24.42 -19.91
CA TRP A 174 23.18 25.26 -18.72
C TRP A 174 24.57 25.72 -18.23
N LYS A 175 24.62 26.96 -17.75
CA LYS A 175 25.80 27.45 -17.07
C LYS A 175 26.02 26.71 -15.77
N MET A 176 27.25 26.70 -15.28
CA MET A 176 27.63 26.05 -14.03
C MET A 176 26.83 26.58 -12.86
N GLU A 177 26.63 27.90 -12.80
CA GLU A 177 25.84 28.59 -11.78
C GLU A 177 24.37 28.12 -11.76
N ASP A 178 23.75 27.95 -12.93
CA ASP A 178 22.37 27.48 -13.06
C ASP A 178 22.26 26.01 -12.61
N LYS A 179 23.24 25.19 -12.91
CA LYS A 179 23.30 23.79 -12.48
C LYS A 179 23.38 23.66 -10.96
N GLU A 180 24.26 24.40 -10.32
CA GLU A 180 24.39 24.38 -8.86
C GLU A 180 23.14 24.94 -8.18
N LEU A 181 22.52 26.01 -8.71
CA LEU A 181 21.26 26.55 -8.20
C LEU A 181 20.12 25.50 -8.25
N VAL A 182 20.03 24.75 -9.32
CA VAL A 182 19.01 23.69 -9.46
C VAL A 182 19.27 22.56 -8.48
N ILE A 183 20.53 22.11 -8.32
CA ILE A 183 20.89 21.08 -7.36
C ILE A 183 20.53 21.51 -5.94
N GLU A 184 20.90 22.72 -5.53
CA GLU A 184 20.60 23.27 -4.22
C GLU A 184 19.10 23.38 -3.98
N THR A 185 18.37 24.02 -4.92
CA THR A 185 16.92 24.24 -4.81
C THR A 185 16.15 22.93 -4.74
N LEU A 186 16.47 21.95 -5.58
CA LEU A 186 15.77 20.65 -5.58
C LEU A 186 16.11 19.82 -4.34
N SER A 187 17.37 19.88 -3.88
CA SER A 187 17.80 19.14 -2.68
C SER A 187 17.17 19.72 -1.39
N GLU A 188 16.97 21.03 -1.33
CA GLU A 188 16.32 21.69 -0.19
C GLU A 188 14.81 21.52 -0.19
N ARG A 189 14.18 21.54 -1.37
CA ARG A 189 12.71 21.49 -1.52
C ARG A 189 12.15 20.10 -1.70
N ALA A 190 12.98 19.08 -1.88
CA ALA A 190 12.56 17.70 -1.94
C ALA A 190 12.19 17.17 -0.53
N ASP A 191 11.18 17.79 0.09
CA ASP A 191 10.59 17.32 1.35
C ASP A 191 9.90 15.98 1.13
N GLY A 192 10.72 14.90 1.04
CA GLY A 192 10.23 13.53 1.13
C GLY A 192 9.34 13.06 -0.03
N MET A 193 9.59 13.57 -1.24
CA MET A 193 9.02 12.95 -2.46
C MET A 193 9.70 11.66 -2.81
#